data_0aada99ff1e8a5fa2ac101d85b44c6c3
#
_entry.id   0aada99ff1e8a5fa2ac101d85b44c6c3
#
_cell.length_a   1.000
_cell.length_b   1.000
_cell.length_c   1.000
_cell.angle_alpha   90.00
_cell.angle_beta   90.00
_cell.angle_gamma   90.00
#
_symmetry.space_group_name_H-M   'P 1'
#
loop_
_entity.id
_entity.type
_entity.pdbx_description
1 polymer ?
#
loop_
_entity_poly.entity_id
_entity_poly.type
_entity_poly.pdbx_seq_one_letter_code
_entity_poly.pdbx_strand_id
1 'polypeptide(L)'
;RTVRGHYSSRFCGHRDAAGQNPQVGFRPVLEVLNRDTIGPDGLKTVTLDLGGGKLGDESSIRIIVKNGSEFTAPASDGLTRPEGATGNYFKWLGSDGKLYAPGASVPEDVTTLTARFVPDTYTVIVTTDSLPDGKTGKAYSHTLTAIGAAPITWSIDEGALPAGLRLNEKTGEISGIPTAAGTATFTVKAENSEGSDTRALSITVNNAVEQTPVRYLDADGKERFCTEYTVLESVIIEDFFNSDNKWYDMPAGWYVVEGDVTITPRLDTHGAVNLILTDDCHLTVPWGINVKEGDTFTIYAQSTAEASMGKLTACLPELSDHEKSVWPVAGLSGIGAGVRVWAANDNYYENEGTIIINGGNIHARGQQGSSAIGGSYQDRNVSSDGDTPGNLRQGGSITINGGIVCTELRTSGGAHAADSFGIGTCYGNGGSVTINGGTIIAEASSSAISSGRGGSITINGGNVTAHGGINRYENQPQYAIPGNGIGPLEGGSITINGGTVKASTEGDGFGIGGAGVHHTAEMHITINGGNIETTANRNNAAIGDKSKQKSSVTIT
;
A
#
# COMPACT_ATOMS: atom_id res chain seq x y z
N ARG A 1 -15.53 -9.06 37.04
CA ARG A 1 -14.38 -9.50 36.24
C ARG A 1 -14.41 -8.70 34.93
N THR A 2 -13.47 -7.79 34.72
CA THR A 2 -13.39 -6.99 33.51
C THR A 2 -12.88 -7.85 32.37
N VAL A 3 -13.63 -7.96 31.28
CA VAL A 3 -13.26 -8.74 30.11
C VAL A 3 -13.03 -7.74 28.98
N ARG A 4 -11.88 -7.83 28.32
CA ARG A 4 -11.60 -7.04 27.13
C ARG A 4 -12.53 -7.47 25.99
N GLY A 5 -13.07 -6.51 25.26
CA GLY A 5 -13.97 -6.77 24.14
C GLY A 5 -13.28 -7.54 23.00
N HIS A 6 -14.07 -8.37 22.34
CA HIS A 6 -13.58 -9.39 21.40
C HIS A 6 -13.12 -8.85 20.03
N TYR A 7 -13.45 -7.61 19.65
CA TYR A 7 -13.27 -7.14 18.27
C TYR A 7 -12.54 -5.82 18.13
N SER A 8 -12.23 -5.18 19.19
CA SER A 8 -11.23 -4.12 19.20
C SER A 8 -10.71 -3.99 20.61
N SER A 9 -9.42 -3.78 20.74
CA SER A 9 -8.73 -3.45 21.99
C SER A 9 -9.29 -2.20 22.70
N ARG A 10 -10.39 -1.65 22.22
CA ARG A 10 -11.03 -0.42 22.71
C ARG A 10 -12.24 -0.65 23.62
N PHE A 11 -12.64 -1.92 23.83
CA PHE A 11 -13.82 -2.23 24.63
C PHE A 11 -13.47 -3.08 25.84
N CYS A 12 -13.83 -2.59 27.02
CA CYS A 12 -13.90 -3.42 28.21
C CYS A 12 -15.36 -3.59 28.60
N GLY A 13 -15.82 -4.82 28.67
CA GLY A 13 -17.14 -5.15 29.16
C GLY A 13 -17.06 -5.85 30.51
N HIS A 14 -18.07 -5.70 31.35
CA HIS A 14 -18.25 -6.48 32.57
C HIS A 14 -19.12 -7.70 32.24
N ARG A 15 -18.62 -8.91 32.50
CA ARG A 15 -19.43 -10.14 32.43
C ARG A 15 -19.60 -10.70 33.82
N ASP A 16 -20.80 -11.18 34.10
CA ASP A 16 -21.04 -12.05 35.23
C ASP A 16 -20.39 -13.43 35.02
N ALA A 17 -20.34 -14.23 36.07
CA ALA A 17 -19.71 -15.54 36.03
C ALA A 17 -20.44 -16.56 35.13
N ALA A 18 -21.67 -16.28 34.71
CA ALA A 18 -22.50 -17.12 33.86
C ALA A 18 -22.44 -16.75 32.38
N GLY A 19 -21.79 -15.66 32.02
CA GLY A 19 -21.60 -15.25 30.63
C GLY A 19 -22.87 -14.73 29.94
N GLN A 20 -23.94 -14.50 30.68
CA GLN A 20 -25.22 -13.99 30.19
C GLN A 20 -25.49 -12.59 30.70
N ASN A 21 -24.91 -11.59 30.08
CA ASN A 21 -25.34 -10.23 30.30
C ASN A 21 -25.58 -9.54 28.95
N PRO A 22 -26.84 -9.48 28.48
CA PRO A 22 -27.20 -8.80 27.25
C PRO A 22 -27.05 -7.27 27.31
N GLN A 23 -26.70 -6.71 28.47
CA GLN A 23 -26.56 -5.27 28.69
C GLN A 23 -25.10 -4.87 28.96
N VAL A 24 -24.16 -5.41 28.22
CA VAL A 24 -22.81 -4.84 28.23
C VAL A 24 -22.86 -3.50 27.51
N GLY A 25 -23.16 -2.46 28.27
CA GLY A 25 -23.12 -1.09 27.78
C GLY A 25 -21.69 -0.72 27.35
N PHE A 26 -21.61 0.12 26.36
CA PHE A 26 -20.38 0.73 25.89
C PHE A 26 -19.75 1.52 27.04
N ARG A 27 -18.62 1.07 27.56
CA ARG A 27 -17.72 1.88 28.37
C ARG A 27 -16.47 2.15 27.55
N PRO A 28 -16.28 3.36 27.05
CA PRO A 28 -15.01 3.70 26.43
C PRO A 28 -13.94 3.62 27.51
N VAL A 29 -13.03 2.67 27.36
CA VAL A 29 -11.82 2.60 28.17
C VAL A 29 -10.67 3.05 27.30
N LEU A 30 -9.98 4.08 27.72
CA LEU A 30 -8.70 4.43 27.13
C LEU A 30 -7.70 3.35 27.57
N GLU A 31 -7.35 2.46 26.68
CA GLU A 31 -6.23 1.56 26.90
C GLU A 31 -4.94 2.32 26.58
N VAL A 32 -4.24 2.75 27.59
CA VAL A 32 -2.91 3.34 27.42
C VAL A 32 -1.93 2.19 27.24
N LEU A 33 -1.69 1.84 25.99
CA LEU A 33 -0.77 0.75 25.61
C LEU A 33 0.69 1.17 25.78
N ASN A 34 0.99 2.47 25.74
CA ASN A 34 2.33 2.99 25.95
C ASN A 34 2.29 4.36 26.64
N ARG A 35 3.17 4.57 27.63
CA ARG A 35 3.34 5.85 28.31
C ARG A 35 3.72 6.99 27.36
N ASP A 36 4.46 6.68 26.31
CA ASP A 36 4.94 7.65 25.33
C ASP A 36 3.83 8.24 24.45
N THR A 37 2.67 7.56 24.36
CA THR A 37 1.50 8.06 23.61
C THR A 37 0.69 9.10 24.39
N ILE A 38 0.89 9.23 25.69
CA ILE A 38 0.19 10.21 26.53
C ILE A 38 0.76 11.61 26.30
N GLY A 39 2.05 11.73 26.01
CA GLY A 39 2.76 13.00 25.87
C GLY A 39 3.01 13.70 27.23
N PRO A 40 3.72 14.83 27.22
CA PRO A 40 4.13 15.52 28.45
C PRO A 40 2.96 16.12 29.23
N ASP A 41 1.86 16.44 28.58
CA ASP A 41 0.70 17.12 29.19
C ASP A 41 -0.26 16.15 29.92
N GLY A 42 -0.02 14.85 29.80
CA GLY A 42 -0.77 13.82 30.51
C GLY A 42 -2.21 13.62 30.01
N LEU A 43 -3.07 13.18 30.93
CA LEU A 43 -4.47 12.90 30.69
C LEU A 43 -5.35 13.84 31.51
N LYS A 44 -6.50 14.23 30.95
CA LYS A 44 -7.55 14.96 31.67
C LYS A 44 -8.87 14.17 31.66
N THR A 45 -9.72 14.51 32.60
CA THR A 45 -11.06 13.95 32.71
C THR A 45 -12.08 14.93 32.12
N VAL A 46 -12.96 14.41 31.23
CA VAL A 46 -14.14 15.12 30.74
C VAL A 46 -15.38 14.47 31.36
N THR A 47 -16.26 15.26 31.93
CA THR A 47 -17.52 14.78 32.49
C THR A 47 -18.59 14.73 31.42
N LEU A 48 -19.24 13.59 31.26
CA LEU A 48 -20.45 13.43 30.46
C LEU A 48 -21.66 13.47 31.39
N ASP A 49 -22.37 14.59 31.39
CA ASP A 49 -23.65 14.72 32.05
C ASP A 49 -24.72 14.19 31.09
N LEU A 50 -25.48 13.19 31.51
CA LEU A 50 -26.45 12.53 30.63
C LEU A 50 -27.77 13.30 30.49
N GLY A 51 -27.82 14.53 31.00
CA GLY A 51 -28.95 15.47 30.77
C GLY A 51 -30.32 14.96 31.25
N GLY A 52 -30.31 14.17 32.33
CA GLY A 52 -31.51 13.49 32.87
C GLY A 52 -31.74 12.09 32.25
N GLY A 53 -30.98 11.70 31.22
CA GLY A 53 -30.92 10.34 30.73
C GLY A 53 -30.04 9.45 31.58
N LYS A 54 -29.95 8.16 31.23
CA LYS A 54 -29.09 7.18 31.94
C LYS A 54 -28.35 6.29 30.96
N LEU A 55 -27.15 5.88 31.36
CA LEU A 55 -26.45 4.77 30.74
C LEU A 55 -26.31 3.66 31.80
N GLY A 56 -27.15 2.64 31.70
CA GLY A 56 -27.39 1.73 32.83
C GLY A 56 -28.03 2.48 33.99
N ASP A 57 -27.43 2.44 35.18
CA ASP A 57 -27.91 3.16 36.37
C ASP A 57 -27.23 4.53 36.57
N GLU A 58 -26.26 4.88 35.73
CA GLU A 58 -25.46 6.09 35.87
C GLU A 58 -26.14 7.29 35.19
N SER A 59 -26.16 8.44 35.85
CA SER A 59 -26.65 9.72 35.32
C SER A 59 -25.53 10.65 34.82
N SER A 60 -24.31 10.34 35.15
CA SER A 60 -23.11 11.00 34.62
C SER A 60 -21.95 10.00 34.51
N ILE A 61 -21.05 10.24 33.54
CA ILE A 61 -19.89 9.39 33.29
C ILE A 61 -18.66 10.29 33.16
N ARG A 62 -17.50 9.76 33.52
CA ARG A 62 -16.23 10.42 33.27
C ARG A 62 -15.48 9.67 32.18
N ILE A 63 -15.09 10.38 31.12
CA ILE A 63 -14.15 9.88 30.12
C ILE A 63 -12.77 10.48 30.35
N ILE A 64 -11.76 9.72 30.01
CA ILE A 64 -10.37 10.15 30.09
C ILE A 64 -9.90 10.42 28.68
N VAL A 65 -9.39 11.62 28.43
CA VAL A 65 -8.89 12.07 27.13
C VAL A 65 -7.48 12.62 27.28
N LYS A 66 -6.74 12.72 26.16
CA LYS A 66 -5.42 13.34 26.15
C LYS A 66 -5.56 14.83 26.46
N ASN A 67 -4.77 15.35 27.42
CA ASN A 67 -4.68 16.77 27.69
C ASN A 67 -3.93 17.48 26.56
N GLY A 68 -4.25 18.73 26.29
CA GLY A 68 -3.63 19.50 25.20
C GLY A 68 -4.01 19.05 23.78
N SER A 69 -5.12 18.30 23.62
CA SER A 69 -5.58 17.82 22.31
C SER A 69 -7.09 17.79 22.23
N GLU A 70 -7.61 17.99 21.05
CA GLU A 70 -9.00 17.73 20.73
C GLU A 70 -9.36 16.27 20.98
N PHE A 71 -10.62 15.99 21.25
CA PHE A 71 -11.13 14.65 21.48
C PHE A 71 -12.46 14.44 20.75
N THR A 72 -12.84 13.20 20.51
CA THR A 72 -14.07 12.88 19.78
C THR A 72 -15.27 12.82 20.74
N ALA A 73 -16.36 13.52 20.38
CA ALA A 73 -17.63 13.44 21.10
C ALA A 73 -18.18 12.01 21.09
N PRO A 74 -18.55 11.43 22.25
CA PRO A 74 -19.01 10.05 22.34
C PRO A 74 -20.31 9.79 21.53
N ALA A 75 -20.50 8.53 21.11
CA ALA A 75 -21.75 8.06 20.56
C ALA A 75 -22.88 8.06 21.63
N SER A 76 -24.12 8.02 21.19
CA SER A 76 -25.29 7.97 22.07
C SER A 76 -25.82 6.55 22.34
N ASP A 77 -25.11 5.53 21.88
CA ASP A 77 -25.55 4.14 21.97
C ASP A 77 -25.74 3.69 23.42
N GLY A 78 -26.92 3.14 23.71
CA GLY A 78 -27.27 2.68 25.04
C GLY A 78 -27.71 3.79 26.03
N LEU A 79 -27.70 5.06 25.59
CA LEU A 79 -28.22 6.16 26.43
C LEU A 79 -29.74 6.15 26.45
N THR A 80 -30.33 6.03 27.65
CA THR A 80 -31.78 6.16 27.81
C THR A 80 -32.18 7.62 27.77
N ARG A 81 -33.29 7.89 27.11
CA ARG A 81 -33.92 9.21 27.06
C ARG A 81 -34.43 9.65 28.42
N PRO A 82 -34.32 10.92 28.81
CA PRO A 82 -35.04 11.45 29.95
C PRO A 82 -36.55 11.38 29.73
N GLU A 83 -37.31 11.13 30.80
CA GLU A 83 -38.76 11.16 30.76
C GLU A 83 -39.24 12.56 30.37
N GLY A 84 -40.13 12.66 29.34
CA GLY A 84 -40.64 13.93 28.84
C GLY A 84 -39.76 14.64 27.78
N ALA A 85 -38.61 14.10 27.40
CA ALA A 85 -37.81 14.64 26.30
C ALA A 85 -38.54 14.46 24.95
N THR A 86 -38.78 15.55 24.22
CA THR A 86 -39.63 15.57 23.00
C THR A 86 -38.83 15.54 21.69
N GLY A 87 -37.48 15.61 21.73
CA GLY A 87 -36.67 15.68 20.53
C GLY A 87 -36.08 14.33 20.09
N ASN A 88 -35.91 14.09 18.80
CA ASN A 88 -35.33 12.86 18.26
C ASN A 88 -33.81 12.95 17.98
N TYR A 89 -33.28 14.16 17.90
CA TYR A 89 -31.87 14.37 17.64
C TYR A 89 -31.07 14.48 18.92
N PHE A 90 -29.97 13.72 18.97
CA PHE A 90 -29.04 13.75 20.10
C PHE A 90 -27.80 14.59 19.78
N LYS A 91 -27.43 15.49 20.69
CA LYS A 91 -26.18 16.25 20.64
C LYS A 91 -25.57 16.41 22.04
N TRP A 92 -24.30 16.69 22.08
CA TRP A 92 -23.61 17.08 23.29
C TRP A 92 -23.49 18.60 23.36
N LEU A 93 -23.94 19.22 24.42
CA LEU A 93 -23.66 20.63 24.72
C LEU A 93 -22.36 20.70 25.50
N GLY A 94 -21.33 21.31 24.92
CA GLY A 94 -20.05 21.54 25.57
C GLY A 94 -20.09 22.64 26.63
N SER A 95 -19.14 22.62 27.56
CA SER A 95 -18.95 23.72 28.53
C SER A 95 -18.61 25.06 27.87
N ASP A 96 -18.24 25.06 26.61
CA ASP A 96 -18.04 26.24 25.75
C ASP A 96 -19.35 26.78 25.13
N GLY A 97 -20.48 26.14 25.42
CA GLY A 97 -21.79 26.51 24.91
C GLY A 97 -22.12 26.01 23.50
N LYS A 98 -21.22 25.27 22.84
CA LYS A 98 -21.44 24.73 21.51
C LYS A 98 -22.06 23.33 21.56
N LEU A 99 -22.76 22.99 20.48
CA LEU A 99 -23.37 21.66 20.28
C LEU A 99 -22.49 20.80 19.38
N TYR A 100 -22.13 19.63 19.88
CA TYR A 100 -21.31 18.63 19.18
C TYR A 100 -22.16 17.41 18.81
N ALA A 101 -22.13 17.02 17.55
CA ALA A 101 -22.72 15.75 17.13
C ALA A 101 -21.86 14.57 17.65
N PRO A 102 -22.44 13.38 17.87
CA PRO A 102 -21.65 12.18 18.09
C PRO A 102 -20.61 12.00 16.98
N GLY A 103 -19.36 11.74 17.36
CA GLY A 103 -18.24 11.64 16.42
C GLY A 103 -17.56 12.95 16.02
N ALA A 104 -18.12 14.11 16.40
CA ALA A 104 -17.49 15.41 16.12
C ALA A 104 -16.24 15.64 16.97
N SER A 105 -15.28 16.41 16.44
CA SER A 105 -14.12 16.90 17.21
C SER A 105 -14.56 17.93 18.25
N VAL A 106 -14.06 17.79 19.45
CA VAL A 106 -14.35 18.65 20.60
C VAL A 106 -13.04 19.32 21.04
N PRO A 107 -13.00 20.66 21.16
CA PRO A 107 -11.82 21.40 21.58
C PRO A 107 -11.30 20.96 22.96
N GLU A 108 -10.01 21.16 23.16
CA GLU A 108 -9.31 20.75 24.38
C GLU A 108 -9.80 21.45 25.67
N ASP A 109 -10.32 22.67 25.56
CA ASP A 109 -10.82 23.48 26.68
C ASP A 109 -12.19 23.01 27.20
N VAL A 110 -12.90 22.16 26.47
CA VAL A 110 -14.16 21.59 26.89
C VAL A 110 -13.93 20.54 28.00
N THR A 111 -14.55 20.76 29.14
CA THR A 111 -14.42 19.91 30.34
C THR A 111 -15.68 19.13 30.70
N THR A 112 -16.81 19.55 30.13
CA THR A 112 -18.11 18.89 30.34
C THR A 112 -18.87 18.84 29.02
N LEU A 113 -19.49 17.69 28.76
CA LEU A 113 -20.45 17.50 27.68
C LEU A 113 -21.79 17.08 28.30
N THR A 114 -22.83 17.89 28.09
CA THR A 114 -24.18 17.59 28.55
C THR A 114 -25.04 17.04 27.43
N ALA A 115 -25.66 15.87 27.62
CA ALA A 115 -26.55 15.27 26.64
C ALA A 115 -27.80 16.17 26.44
N ARG A 116 -28.15 16.42 25.21
CA ARG A 116 -29.33 17.16 24.80
C ARG A 116 -30.13 16.36 23.78
N PHE A 117 -31.37 16.15 24.07
CA PHE A 117 -32.38 15.64 23.13
C PHE A 117 -33.17 16.83 22.60
N VAL A 118 -33.04 17.07 21.32
CA VAL A 118 -33.56 18.28 20.69
C VAL A 118 -34.72 17.91 19.78
N PRO A 119 -35.82 18.71 19.73
CA PRO A 119 -36.97 18.42 18.90
C PRO A 119 -36.60 18.28 17.43
N ASP A 120 -37.43 17.56 16.65
CA ASP A 120 -37.31 17.45 15.20
C ASP A 120 -37.46 18.81 14.47
N THR A 121 -37.94 19.83 15.19
CA THR A 121 -38.11 21.22 14.74
C THR A 121 -36.82 22.03 14.93
N TYR A 122 -35.70 21.53 14.40
CA TYR A 122 -34.45 22.30 14.45
C TYR A 122 -34.29 23.19 13.23
N THR A 123 -33.92 24.45 13.47
CA THR A 123 -33.34 25.29 12.43
C THR A 123 -32.18 24.54 11.79
N VAL A 124 -32.13 24.54 10.49
CA VAL A 124 -31.04 23.91 9.73
C VAL A 124 -29.69 24.50 10.16
N ILE A 125 -28.65 23.66 10.19
CA ILE A 125 -27.27 24.07 10.45
C ILE A 125 -26.40 23.50 9.32
N VAL A 126 -25.69 24.36 8.61
CA VAL A 126 -24.72 23.98 7.57
C VAL A 126 -23.49 23.36 8.24
N THR A 127 -23.14 22.15 7.86
CA THR A 127 -21.99 21.39 8.42
C THR A 127 -20.80 21.29 7.48
N THR A 128 -20.91 21.76 6.22
CA THR A 128 -19.78 21.85 5.29
C THR A 128 -18.83 22.95 5.76
N ASP A 129 -17.59 22.59 6.07
CA ASP A 129 -16.55 23.54 6.56
C ASP A 129 -15.68 24.11 5.44
N SER A 130 -15.40 23.33 4.40
CA SER A 130 -14.59 23.73 3.26
C SER A 130 -15.02 22.98 2.00
N LEU A 131 -14.60 23.49 0.86
CA LEU A 131 -14.84 22.88 -0.45
C LEU A 131 -13.51 22.59 -1.15
N PRO A 132 -13.43 21.49 -1.91
CA PRO A 132 -12.22 21.18 -2.67
C PRO A 132 -11.99 22.19 -3.79
N ASP A 133 -10.73 22.32 -4.21
CA ASP A 133 -10.36 23.12 -5.35
C ASP A 133 -10.91 22.52 -6.66
N GLY A 134 -11.23 23.40 -7.61
CA GLY A 134 -11.61 23.05 -8.98
C GLY A 134 -10.47 23.31 -9.97
N LYS A 135 -10.66 22.83 -11.20
CA LYS A 135 -9.78 23.15 -12.35
C LYS A 135 -10.62 23.62 -13.53
N THR A 136 -10.14 24.62 -14.29
CA THR A 136 -10.84 25.10 -15.50
C THR A 136 -11.00 23.95 -16.50
N GLY A 137 -12.18 23.86 -17.12
CA GLY A 137 -12.47 22.83 -18.14
C GLY A 137 -12.65 21.41 -17.61
N LYS A 138 -12.53 21.16 -16.29
CA LYS A 138 -12.74 19.85 -15.67
C LYS A 138 -14.05 19.84 -14.88
N ALA A 139 -14.72 18.69 -14.87
CA ALA A 139 -15.96 18.52 -14.10
C ALA A 139 -15.68 18.67 -12.60
N TYR A 140 -16.52 19.43 -11.93
CA TYR A 140 -16.55 19.64 -10.49
C TYR A 140 -17.86 19.12 -9.93
N SER A 141 -17.84 18.42 -8.82
CA SER A 141 -19.02 18.02 -8.07
C SER A 141 -18.67 17.91 -6.58
N HIS A 142 -19.46 18.59 -5.75
CA HIS A 142 -19.41 18.47 -4.30
C HIS A 142 -20.78 18.73 -3.71
N THR A 143 -21.20 17.92 -2.74
CA THR A 143 -22.50 18.06 -2.08
C THR A 143 -22.33 18.72 -0.73
N LEU A 144 -23.02 19.86 -0.52
CA LEU A 144 -23.12 20.52 0.77
C LEU A 144 -23.89 19.66 1.77
N THR A 145 -23.49 19.74 3.01
CA THR A 145 -24.12 19.00 4.11
C THR A 145 -24.70 19.94 5.14
N ALA A 146 -25.88 19.59 5.65
CA ALA A 146 -26.52 20.29 6.75
C ALA A 146 -27.26 19.30 7.65
N ILE A 147 -27.49 19.71 8.89
CA ILE A 147 -28.30 19.00 9.87
C ILE A 147 -29.59 19.82 10.04
N GLY A 148 -30.74 19.19 10.01
CA GLY A 148 -32.05 19.83 10.21
C GLY A 148 -33.18 18.94 9.74
N ALA A 149 -34.44 19.34 10.03
CA ALA A 149 -35.61 18.64 9.53
C ALA A 149 -35.70 18.80 8.01
N ALA A 150 -35.99 17.72 7.32
CA ALA A 150 -36.22 17.74 5.86
C ALA A 150 -37.64 18.26 5.55
N PRO A 151 -37.87 18.88 4.38
CA PRO A 151 -36.87 19.13 3.33
C PRO A 151 -36.00 20.34 3.64
N ILE A 152 -34.71 20.25 3.25
CA ILE A 152 -33.77 21.36 3.29
C ILE A 152 -33.62 21.92 1.86
N THR A 153 -33.75 23.22 1.72
CA THR A 153 -33.49 23.95 0.46
C THR A 153 -32.22 24.75 0.57
N TRP A 154 -31.47 24.80 -0.52
CA TRP A 154 -30.19 25.47 -0.61
C TRP A 154 -30.22 26.65 -1.56
N SER A 155 -29.52 27.73 -1.22
CA SER A 155 -29.35 28.91 -2.08
C SER A 155 -27.99 29.55 -1.83
N ILE A 156 -27.59 30.43 -2.75
CA ILE A 156 -26.48 31.35 -2.53
C ILE A 156 -27.08 32.65 -1.99
N ASP A 157 -26.68 33.02 -0.79
CA ASP A 157 -27.15 34.21 -0.08
C ASP A 157 -26.36 35.46 -0.48
N GLU A 158 -25.03 35.34 -0.52
CA GLU A 158 -24.11 36.40 -0.93
C GLU A 158 -23.01 35.83 -1.83
N GLY A 159 -22.46 36.70 -2.70
CA GLY A 159 -21.42 36.31 -3.64
C GLY A 159 -21.94 35.52 -4.82
N ALA A 160 -21.06 34.76 -5.46
CA ALA A 160 -21.38 33.90 -6.60
C ALA A 160 -20.45 32.70 -6.66
N LEU A 161 -20.96 31.58 -7.15
CA LEU A 161 -20.14 30.43 -7.50
C LEU A 161 -19.18 30.77 -8.64
N PRO A 162 -18.04 30.04 -8.74
CA PRO A 162 -17.20 30.13 -9.93
C PRO A 162 -18.01 29.98 -11.22
N ALA A 163 -17.64 30.74 -12.25
CA ALA A 163 -18.31 30.68 -13.55
C ALA A 163 -18.30 29.25 -14.11
N GLY A 164 -19.47 28.75 -14.52
CA GLY A 164 -19.66 27.38 -15.00
C GLY A 164 -20.14 26.38 -13.94
N LEU A 165 -20.14 26.76 -12.64
CA LEU A 165 -20.73 25.95 -11.57
C LEU A 165 -22.15 26.40 -11.25
N ARG A 166 -22.97 25.45 -10.77
CA ARG A 166 -24.34 25.66 -10.35
C ARG A 166 -24.61 24.90 -9.07
N LEU A 167 -25.45 25.47 -8.21
CA LEU A 167 -25.98 24.83 -7.01
C LEU A 167 -27.34 24.18 -7.35
N ASN A 168 -27.50 22.93 -6.98
CA ASN A 168 -28.79 22.28 -6.97
C ASN A 168 -29.51 22.60 -5.65
N GLU A 169 -30.58 23.35 -5.72
CA GLU A 169 -31.34 23.86 -4.55
C GLU A 169 -31.95 22.75 -3.68
N LYS A 170 -32.20 21.56 -4.25
CA LYS A 170 -32.82 20.44 -3.52
C LYS A 170 -31.81 19.49 -2.89
N THR A 171 -30.68 19.29 -3.55
CA THR A 171 -29.68 18.31 -3.10
C THR A 171 -28.48 18.95 -2.41
N GLY A 172 -28.27 20.26 -2.56
CA GLY A 172 -27.07 20.94 -2.10
C GLY A 172 -25.83 20.65 -2.94
N GLU A 173 -25.98 20.00 -4.09
CA GLU A 173 -24.86 19.69 -4.97
C GLU A 173 -24.41 20.94 -5.74
N ILE A 174 -23.14 21.28 -5.60
CA ILE A 174 -22.45 22.25 -6.46
C ILE A 174 -21.76 21.47 -7.55
N SER A 175 -22.19 21.64 -8.82
CA SER A 175 -21.62 20.89 -9.93
C SER A 175 -21.54 21.73 -11.20
N GLY A 176 -20.72 21.26 -12.17
CA GLY A 176 -20.53 21.92 -13.45
C GLY A 176 -19.07 21.85 -13.93
N ILE A 177 -18.73 22.68 -14.92
CA ILE A 177 -17.39 22.80 -15.45
C ILE A 177 -16.94 24.26 -15.28
N PRO A 178 -15.99 24.57 -14.38
CA PRO A 178 -15.49 25.92 -14.21
C PRO A 178 -14.85 26.44 -15.49
N THR A 179 -15.16 27.69 -15.86
CA THR A 179 -14.69 28.29 -17.12
C THR A 179 -13.58 29.31 -16.94
N ALA A 180 -13.32 29.77 -15.71
CA ALA A 180 -12.28 30.74 -15.38
C ALA A 180 -11.58 30.36 -14.07
N ALA A 181 -10.26 30.54 -14.03
CA ALA A 181 -9.48 30.39 -12.81
C ALA A 181 -9.66 31.61 -11.89
N GLY A 182 -9.49 31.37 -10.60
CA GLY A 182 -9.61 32.36 -9.54
C GLY A 182 -10.31 31.79 -8.32
N THR A 183 -10.30 32.55 -7.22
CA THR A 183 -11.01 32.18 -5.99
C THR A 183 -12.33 32.92 -5.93
N ALA A 184 -13.43 32.18 -5.85
CA ALA A 184 -14.76 32.73 -5.59
C ALA A 184 -15.13 32.49 -4.12
N THR A 185 -15.52 33.55 -3.44
CA THR A 185 -16.07 33.50 -2.07
C THR A 185 -17.56 33.78 -2.15
N PHE A 186 -18.34 32.97 -1.48
CA PHE A 186 -19.80 33.06 -1.46
C PHE A 186 -20.35 32.54 -0.14
N THR A 187 -21.56 32.95 0.19
CA THR A 187 -22.28 32.49 1.36
C THR A 187 -23.42 31.57 0.91
N VAL A 188 -23.40 30.32 1.36
CA VAL A 188 -24.50 29.39 1.16
C VAL A 188 -25.54 29.58 2.26
N LYS A 189 -26.81 29.45 1.92
CA LYS A 189 -27.93 29.39 2.85
C LYS A 189 -28.60 28.04 2.72
N ALA A 190 -28.79 27.38 3.86
CA ALA A 190 -29.69 26.23 3.99
C ALA A 190 -30.94 26.68 4.74
N GLU A 191 -32.11 26.26 4.30
CA GLU A 191 -33.39 26.68 4.87
C GLU A 191 -34.37 25.49 4.96
N ASN A 192 -35.09 25.41 6.05
CA ASN A 192 -36.23 24.50 6.24
C ASN A 192 -37.43 25.25 6.84
N SER A 193 -38.51 24.56 7.19
CA SER A 193 -39.72 25.15 7.78
C SER A 193 -39.47 25.90 9.10
N GLU A 194 -38.38 25.60 9.80
CA GLU A 194 -38.10 26.09 11.15
C GLU A 194 -37.09 27.24 11.16
N GLY A 195 -36.45 27.52 10.02
CA GLY A 195 -35.50 28.60 9.90
C GLY A 195 -34.35 28.31 8.90
N SER A 196 -33.32 29.12 8.98
CA SER A 196 -32.18 29.02 8.07
C SER A 196 -30.85 29.22 8.78
N ASP A 197 -29.80 28.68 8.18
CA ASP A 197 -28.40 28.92 8.55
C ASP A 197 -27.59 29.27 7.32
N THR A 198 -26.56 30.09 7.53
CA THR A 198 -25.67 30.54 6.45
C THR A 198 -24.22 30.22 6.77
N ARG A 199 -23.44 29.90 5.72
CA ARG A 199 -22.02 29.62 5.83
C ARG A 199 -21.23 30.25 4.70
N ALA A 200 -20.20 31.03 5.04
CA ALA A 200 -19.26 31.53 4.06
C ALA A 200 -18.29 30.41 3.64
N LEU A 201 -18.18 30.18 2.36
CA LEU A 201 -17.33 29.17 1.74
C LEU A 201 -16.56 29.79 0.58
N SER A 202 -15.52 29.12 0.13
CA SER A 202 -14.77 29.49 -1.07
C SER A 202 -14.43 28.27 -1.91
N ILE A 203 -14.36 28.47 -3.22
CA ILE A 203 -13.81 27.52 -4.17
C ILE A 203 -12.69 28.22 -4.93
N THR A 204 -11.48 27.68 -4.88
CA THR A 204 -10.39 28.09 -5.73
C THR A 204 -10.41 27.24 -7.00
N VAL A 205 -10.52 27.89 -8.15
CA VAL A 205 -10.40 27.23 -9.45
C VAL A 205 -9.01 27.53 -10.00
N ASN A 206 -8.22 26.50 -10.12
CA ASN A 206 -6.89 26.57 -10.72
C ASN A 206 -6.99 26.46 -12.25
N ASN A 207 -6.05 27.07 -12.98
CA ASN A 207 -5.96 26.78 -14.41
C ASN A 207 -5.73 25.29 -14.63
N ALA A 208 -6.50 24.67 -15.53
CA ALA A 208 -6.06 23.40 -16.06
C ALA A 208 -4.78 23.69 -16.85
N VAL A 209 -3.66 23.20 -16.37
CA VAL A 209 -2.46 23.15 -17.18
C VAL A 209 -2.77 22.13 -18.27
N GLU A 210 -2.89 22.57 -19.53
CA GLU A 210 -2.90 21.63 -20.66
C GLU A 210 -1.52 20.98 -20.68
N GLN A 211 -1.44 19.78 -20.14
CA GLN A 211 -0.22 19.00 -20.23
C GLN A 211 -0.05 18.55 -21.67
N THR A 212 1.14 18.72 -22.21
CA THR A 212 1.49 18.15 -23.51
C THR A 212 1.33 16.63 -23.43
N PRO A 213 0.56 16.00 -24.31
CA PRO A 213 0.38 14.55 -24.28
C PRO A 213 1.73 13.83 -24.35
N VAL A 214 2.01 12.97 -23.36
CA VAL A 214 3.25 12.19 -23.33
C VAL A 214 3.01 10.84 -24.00
N ARG A 215 3.79 10.55 -25.04
CA ARG A 215 3.78 9.30 -25.76
C ARG A 215 4.38 8.17 -24.92
N TYR A 216 3.81 6.97 -25.04
CA TYR A 216 4.37 5.75 -24.47
C TYR A 216 3.99 4.54 -25.35
N LEU A 217 4.67 3.41 -25.17
CA LEU A 217 4.37 2.15 -25.82
C LEU A 217 3.60 1.24 -24.84
N ASP A 218 2.45 0.70 -25.28
CA ASP A 218 1.68 -0.27 -24.51
C ASP A 218 2.31 -1.69 -24.53
N ALA A 219 1.64 -2.65 -23.92
CA ALA A 219 2.12 -4.03 -23.83
C ALA A 219 2.34 -4.71 -25.21
N ASP A 220 1.62 -4.26 -26.24
CA ASP A 220 1.75 -4.74 -27.61
C ASP A 220 2.79 -3.92 -28.43
N GLY A 221 3.46 -2.97 -27.81
CA GLY A 221 4.38 -2.03 -28.46
C GLY A 221 3.70 -0.96 -29.30
N LYS A 222 2.39 -0.72 -29.11
CA LYS A 222 1.64 0.31 -29.83
C LYS A 222 1.75 1.65 -29.12
N GLU A 223 1.85 2.71 -29.90
CA GLU A 223 1.86 4.07 -29.38
C GLU A 223 0.53 4.44 -28.71
N ARG A 224 0.65 5.04 -27.53
CA ARG A 224 -0.42 5.64 -26.75
C ARG A 224 0.01 7.01 -26.25
N PHE A 225 -0.94 7.79 -25.77
CA PHE A 225 -0.71 9.12 -25.26
C PHE A 225 -1.37 9.26 -23.89
N CYS A 226 -0.59 9.73 -22.91
CA CYS A 226 -1.08 10.13 -21.60
C CYS A 226 -1.27 11.64 -21.55
N THR A 227 -2.45 12.11 -21.17
CA THR A 227 -2.81 13.52 -21.11
C THR A 227 -2.99 14.05 -19.69
N GLU A 228 -3.04 13.17 -18.70
CA GLU A 228 -3.15 13.51 -17.28
C GLU A 228 -2.10 12.72 -16.49
N TYR A 229 -1.10 13.41 -15.98
CA TYR A 229 0.02 12.78 -15.28
C TYR A 229 0.66 13.75 -14.27
N THR A 230 1.43 13.20 -13.37
CA THR A 230 2.30 13.96 -12.48
C THR A 230 3.74 13.79 -12.95
N VAL A 231 4.46 14.89 -13.19
CA VAL A 231 5.90 14.82 -13.42
C VAL A 231 6.58 14.57 -12.09
N LEU A 232 7.42 13.54 -12.04
CA LEU A 232 8.21 13.25 -10.84
C LEU A 232 9.39 14.22 -10.74
N GLU A 233 9.55 14.79 -9.56
CA GLU A 233 10.67 15.66 -9.22
C GLU A 233 11.60 14.97 -8.21
N SER A 234 12.86 15.39 -8.18
CA SER A 234 13.82 14.82 -7.22
C SER A 234 13.45 15.16 -5.78
N VAL A 235 13.47 14.16 -4.92
CA VAL A 235 13.29 14.28 -3.47
C VAL A 235 14.50 13.69 -2.78
N ILE A 236 15.33 14.56 -2.19
CA ILE A 236 16.58 14.16 -1.55
C ILE A 236 16.44 14.28 -0.02
N ILE A 237 16.71 13.20 0.66
CA ILE A 237 16.86 13.14 2.12
C ILE A 237 18.32 12.81 2.40
N GLU A 238 19.05 13.74 3.04
CA GLU A 238 20.50 13.58 3.30
C GLU A 238 20.78 12.47 4.32
N ASP A 239 19.94 12.32 5.33
CA ASP A 239 20.06 11.28 6.35
C ASP A 239 18.78 10.43 6.40
N PHE A 240 18.74 9.41 5.54
CA PHE A 240 17.59 8.51 5.45
C PHE A 240 17.33 7.77 6.78
N PHE A 241 18.38 7.39 7.53
CA PHE A 241 18.21 6.57 8.75
C PHE A 241 17.59 7.33 9.90
N ASN A 242 17.87 8.63 10.01
CA ASN A 242 17.35 9.49 11.08
C ASN A 242 16.13 10.33 10.63
N SER A 243 15.69 10.19 9.38
CA SER A 243 14.51 10.91 8.88
C SER A 243 13.20 10.21 9.27
N ASP A 244 12.19 10.99 9.62
CA ASP A 244 10.81 10.49 9.77
C ASP A 244 10.12 10.27 8.42
N ASN A 245 10.58 10.93 7.36
CA ASN A 245 10.02 10.86 6.00
C ASN A 245 10.72 9.81 5.13
N LYS A 246 10.63 8.53 5.50
CA LYS A 246 11.27 7.43 4.77
C LYS A 246 10.49 6.94 3.56
N TRP A 247 9.26 7.39 3.40
CA TRP A 247 8.33 6.96 2.38
C TRP A 247 7.88 8.11 1.52
N TYR A 248 7.76 7.86 0.23
CA TYR A 248 7.16 8.75 -0.76
C TYR A 248 5.92 8.08 -1.32
N ASP A 249 4.75 8.54 -0.90
CA ASP A 249 3.48 7.96 -1.32
C ASP A 249 3.20 8.27 -2.80
N MET A 250 2.91 7.23 -3.57
CA MET A 250 2.46 7.30 -4.96
C MET A 250 1.01 6.83 -5.07
N PRO A 251 0.01 7.71 -4.95
CA PRO A 251 -1.38 7.37 -5.21
C PRO A 251 -1.59 6.82 -6.62
N ALA A 252 -2.70 6.10 -6.83
CA ALA A 252 -3.10 5.64 -8.16
C ALA A 252 -3.10 6.79 -9.17
N GLY A 253 -2.47 6.57 -10.31
CA GLY A 253 -2.34 7.61 -11.33
C GLY A 253 -1.22 7.36 -12.33
N TRP A 254 -1.00 8.35 -13.18
CA TRP A 254 0.07 8.36 -14.15
C TRP A 254 1.19 9.31 -13.70
N TYR A 255 2.40 8.82 -13.84
CA TYR A 255 3.63 9.54 -13.48
C TYR A 255 4.59 9.54 -14.66
N VAL A 256 5.28 10.63 -14.85
CA VAL A 256 6.25 10.81 -15.95
C VAL A 256 7.59 11.20 -15.36
N VAL A 257 8.63 10.59 -15.85
CA VAL A 257 10.03 10.94 -15.54
C VAL A 257 10.62 11.65 -16.73
N GLU A 258 11.11 12.87 -16.51
CA GLU A 258 11.82 13.67 -17.49
C GLU A 258 13.21 14.03 -16.97
N GLY A 259 14.24 13.72 -17.77
CA GLY A 259 15.65 13.92 -17.36
C GLY A 259 16.06 13.06 -16.17
N ASP A 260 17.00 13.55 -15.36
CA ASP A 260 17.56 12.84 -14.22
C ASP A 260 16.78 13.16 -12.95
N VAL A 261 16.12 12.16 -12.39
CA VAL A 261 15.31 12.28 -11.16
C VAL A 261 15.83 11.31 -10.12
N THR A 262 16.08 11.79 -8.90
CA THR A 262 16.48 10.95 -7.75
C THR A 262 15.47 11.12 -6.62
N ILE A 263 14.90 10.00 -6.16
CA ILE A 263 13.97 9.97 -5.03
C ILE A 263 14.58 9.08 -3.96
N THR A 264 15.17 9.70 -2.92
CA THR A 264 15.82 8.97 -1.82
C THR A 264 14.87 8.31 -0.83
N PRO A 265 13.64 8.81 -0.54
CA PRO A 265 12.65 8.00 0.15
C PRO A 265 12.29 6.74 -0.66
N ARG A 266 11.90 5.66 0.05
CA ARG A 266 11.32 4.51 -0.64
C ARG A 266 9.97 4.89 -1.25
N LEU A 267 9.75 4.60 -2.52
CA LEU A 267 8.44 4.79 -3.14
C LEU A 267 7.45 3.76 -2.59
N ASP A 268 6.25 4.20 -2.17
CA ASP A 268 5.15 3.34 -1.72
C ASP A 268 3.95 3.52 -2.64
N THR A 269 3.63 2.50 -3.42
CA THR A 269 2.51 2.55 -4.38
C THR A 269 1.19 2.29 -3.69
N HIS A 270 0.12 2.94 -4.20
CA HIS A 270 -1.24 2.76 -3.71
C HIS A 270 -2.21 2.63 -4.89
N GLY A 271 -2.74 1.42 -5.10
CA GLY A 271 -3.63 1.10 -6.21
C GLY A 271 -2.89 0.97 -7.54
N ALA A 272 -3.44 1.49 -8.62
CA ALA A 272 -2.86 1.38 -9.97
C ALA A 272 -1.94 2.57 -10.27
N VAL A 273 -0.64 2.37 -10.20
CA VAL A 273 0.40 3.35 -10.50
C VAL A 273 1.04 3.04 -11.85
N ASN A 274 1.04 4.01 -12.76
CA ASN A 274 1.59 3.90 -14.10
C ASN A 274 2.76 4.88 -14.26
N LEU A 275 3.95 4.38 -14.56
CA LEU A 275 5.18 5.15 -14.70
C LEU A 275 5.64 5.16 -16.14
N ILE A 276 5.74 6.33 -16.76
CA ILE A 276 6.33 6.52 -18.09
C ILE A 276 7.77 7.01 -17.91
N LEU A 277 8.71 6.22 -18.39
CA LEU A 277 10.09 6.64 -18.54
C LEU A 277 10.25 7.26 -19.94
N THR A 278 10.45 8.57 -20.00
CA THR A 278 10.69 9.25 -21.27
C THR A 278 12.07 8.87 -21.84
N ASP A 279 12.26 9.10 -23.13
CA ASP A 279 13.56 8.82 -23.74
C ASP A 279 14.67 9.66 -23.04
N ASP A 280 15.83 9.06 -22.85
CA ASP A 280 17.01 9.62 -22.19
C ASP A 280 16.82 10.00 -20.69
N CYS A 281 15.67 9.72 -20.07
CA CYS A 281 15.50 9.96 -18.64
C CYS A 281 16.19 8.90 -17.77
N HIS A 282 16.48 9.26 -16.51
CA HIS A 282 16.99 8.32 -15.52
C HIS A 282 16.34 8.56 -14.16
N LEU A 283 15.47 7.64 -13.74
CA LEU A 283 14.93 7.61 -12.38
C LEU A 283 15.83 6.75 -11.49
N THR A 284 16.34 7.34 -10.42
CA THR A 284 17.13 6.64 -9.38
C THR A 284 16.32 6.59 -8.08
N VAL A 285 16.07 5.38 -7.59
CA VAL A 285 15.35 5.12 -6.33
C VAL A 285 16.21 4.21 -5.46
N PRO A 286 17.16 4.74 -4.69
CA PRO A 286 18.15 3.93 -3.98
C PRO A 286 17.54 3.04 -2.89
N TRP A 287 16.36 3.35 -2.37
CA TRP A 287 15.65 2.49 -1.39
C TRP A 287 14.52 1.68 -2.02
N GLY A 288 14.42 1.68 -3.35
CA GLY A 288 13.51 0.86 -4.11
C GLY A 288 12.05 1.32 -4.06
N ILE A 289 11.19 0.48 -4.62
CA ILE A 289 9.76 0.73 -4.82
C ILE A 289 8.98 -0.38 -4.14
N ASN A 290 8.04 -0.01 -3.26
CA ASN A 290 7.15 -0.95 -2.60
C ASN A 290 5.89 -1.16 -3.43
N VAL A 291 5.59 -2.42 -3.74
CA VAL A 291 4.38 -2.85 -4.47
C VAL A 291 3.75 -4.00 -3.70
N LYS A 292 2.74 -3.70 -2.91
CA LYS A 292 2.06 -4.65 -2.02
C LYS A 292 0.76 -5.20 -2.61
N GLU A 293 0.18 -6.19 -1.98
CA GLU A 293 -1.12 -6.75 -2.35
C GLU A 293 -2.17 -5.66 -2.52
N GLY A 294 -2.92 -5.74 -3.62
CA GLY A 294 -3.91 -4.75 -4.04
C GLY A 294 -3.34 -3.64 -4.92
N ASP A 295 -2.02 -3.50 -5.00
CA ASP A 295 -1.37 -2.51 -5.85
C ASP A 295 -0.93 -3.12 -7.18
N THR A 296 -0.93 -2.26 -8.21
CA THR A 296 -0.39 -2.57 -9.53
C THR A 296 0.58 -1.47 -9.93
N PHE A 297 1.82 -1.84 -10.19
CA PHE A 297 2.85 -0.93 -10.67
C PHE A 297 3.23 -1.28 -12.11
N THR A 298 2.95 -0.36 -13.04
CA THR A 298 3.22 -0.57 -14.47
C THR A 298 4.25 0.42 -14.98
N ILE A 299 5.28 -0.06 -15.64
CA ILE A 299 6.36 0.73 -16.24
C ILE A 299 6.22 0.71 -17.76
N TYR A 300 6.29 1.89 -18.37
CA TYR A 300 6.24 2.12 -19.80
C TYR A 300 7.48 2.88 -20.27
N ALA A 301 7.84 2.73 -21.52
CA ALA A 301 8.87 3.51 -22.21
C ALA A 301 8.31 4.21 -23.44
N GLN A 302 9.00 5.22 -23.94
CA GLN A 302 8.65 5.90 -25.20
C GLN A 302 9.23 5.21 -26.41
N SER A 303 10.35 4.51 -26.27
CA SER A 303 11.01 3.81 -27.38
C SER A 303 11.52 2.43 -26.97
N THR A 304 11.83 1.62 -27.98
CA THR A 304 12.50 0.32 -27.83
C THR A 304 14.00 0.40 -28.11
N ALA A 305 14.51 1.57 -28.49
CA ALA A 305 15.92 1.77 -28.82
C ALA A 305 16.74 1.85 -27.51
N GLU A 306 17.61 0.88 -27.31
CA GLU A 306 18.43 0.75 -26.07
C GLU A 306 19.22 2.03 -25.74
N ALA A 307 19.70 2.74 -26.75
CA ALA A 307 20.53 3.93 -26.56
C ALA A 307 19.78 5.11 -25.94
N SER A 308 18.46 5.26 -26.23
CA SER A 308 17.63 6.37 -25.77
C SER A 308 16.57 5.93 -24.76
N MET A 309 16.37 4.64 -24.57
CA MET A 309 15.34 4.12 -23.66
C MET A 309 15.53 4.66 -22.24
N GLY A 310 14.45 5.24 -21.68
CA GLY A 310 14.47 5.75 -20.31
C GLY A 310 14.84 4.67 -19.28
N LYS A 311 15.55 5.07 -18.24
CA LYS A 311 16.16 4.18 -17.25
C LYS A 311 15.50 4.30 -15.89
N LEU A 312 15.40 3.15 -15.20
CA LEU A 312 15.05 3.08 -13.78
C LEU A 312 16.13 2.27 -13.04
N THR A 313 16.77 2.89 -12.05
CA THR A 313 17.68 2.22 -11.14
C THR A 313 17.05 2.14 -9.74
N ALA A 314 16.70 0.92 -9.34
CA ALA A 314 16.13 0.60 -8.03
C ALA A 314 17.07 -0.36 -7.29
N CYS A 315 18.30 0.10 -7.03
CA CYS A 315 19.37 -0.70 -6.44
C CYS A 315 19.61 -0.28 -4.99
N LEU A 316 19.21 -1.13 -4.05
CA LEU A 316 19.41 -0.85 -2.64
C LEU A 316 20.90 -0.82 -2.28
N PRO A 317 21.34 0.14 -1.43
CA PRO A 317 22.74 0.28 -1.07
C PRO A 317 23.24 -0.90 -0.24
N GLU A 318 24.54 -1.13 -0.27
CA GLU A 318 25.19 -2.02 0.68
C GLU A 318 25.31 -1.29 2.02
N LEU A 319 24.71 -1.89 3.06
CA LEU A 319 24.74 -1.31 4.40
C LEU A 319 25.96 -1.82 5.18
N SER A 320 26.58 -0.93 5.95
CA SER A 320 27.58 -1.29 6.95
C SER A 320 26.97 -2.15 8.06
N ASP A 321 27.79 -2.88 8.81
CA ASP A 321 27.30 -3.70 9.92
C ASP A 321 26.63 -2.88 11.03
N HIS A 322 27.03 -1.62 11.20
CA HIS A 322 26.39 -0.69 12.10
C HIS A 322 24.98 -0.31 11.61
N GLU A 323 24.82 0.04 10.34
CA GLU A 323 23.52 0.37 9.76
C GLU A 323 22.56 -0.83 9.80
N LYS A 324 23.06 -2.05 9.58
CA LYS A 324 22.29 -3.28 9.75
C LYS A 324 21.82 -3.53 11.19
N SER A 325 22.59 -3.06 12.19
CA SER A 325 22.24 -3.22 13.62
C SER A 325 21.18 -2.22 14.09
N VAL A 326 21.16 -1.03 13.49
CA VAL A 326 20.21 0.05 13.83
C VAL A 326 18.88 -0.13 13.06
N TRP A 327 18.97 -0.73 11.88
CA TRP A 327 17.82 -1.01 11.03
C TRP A 327 17.90 -2.44 10.50
N PRO A 328 17.03 -3.32 10.95
CA PRO A 328 16.88 -4.63 10.33
C PRO A 328 16.20 -4.46 8.96
N VAL A 329 16.93 -3.90 8.00
CA VAL A 329 16.48 -3.72 6.60
C VAL A 329 16.62 -5.01 5.75
N ALA A 330 16.77 -6.17 6.39
CA ALA A 330 16.70 -7.43 5.69
C ALA A 330 15.32 -7.56 5.04
N GLY A 331 15.31 -7.87 3.74
CA GLY A 331 14.09 -8.18 3.02
C GLY A 331 13.43 -7.03 2.26
N LEU A 332 14.13 -5.93 1.93
CA LEU A 332 13.61 -4.95 0.99
C LEU A 332 13.92 -5.35 -0.45
N SER A 333 12.87 -5.45 -1.27
CA SER A 333 13.03 -5.64 -2.72
C SER A 333 13.43 -4.34 -3.43
N GLY A 334 14.14 -4.45 -4.54
CA GLY A 334 14.40 -3.31 -5.42
C GLY A 334 13.08 -2.74 -5.95
N ILE A 335 12.25 -3.58 -6.55
CA ILE A 335 10.88 -3.27 -6.98
C ILE A 335 9.99 -4.41 -6.47
N GLY A 336 9.08 -4.12 -5.54
CA GLY A 336 8.13 -5.11 -5.03
C GLY A 336 7.92 -5.02 -3.52
N ALA A 337 7.24 -6.02 -2.97
CA ALA A 337 6.88 -6.01 -1.56
C ALA A 337 8.11 -6.03 -0.65
N GLY A 338 8.04 -5.28 0.42
CA GLY A 338 9.08 -5.14 1.41
C GLY A 338 8.63 -5.45 2.83
N VAL A 339 9.56 -5.35 3.76
CA VAL A 339 9.28 -5.41 5.20
C VAL A 339 9.07 -3.98 5.70
N ARG A 340 7.92 -3.68 6.32
CA ARG A 340 7.75 -2.46 7.12
C ARG A 340 8.27 -2.70 8.53
N VAL A 341 9.38 -2.08 8.87
CA VAL A 341 9.93 -2.12 10.24
C VAL A 341 9.42 -0.89 10.98
N TRP A 342 8.54 -1.07 11.97
CA TRP A 342 8.02 0.02 12.80
C TRP A 342 8.74 0.13 14.15
N ALA A 343 9.26 -0.97 14.66
CA ALA A 343 10.04 -1.02 15.91
C ALA A 343 10.78 -2.36 15.98
N ALA A 344 11.73 -2.48 16.89
CA ALA A 344 12.64 -3.64 17.01
C ALA A 344 11.96 -5.02 17.16
N ASN A 345 10.64 -5.11 17.33
CA ASN A 345 9.91 -6.36 17.53
C ASN A 345 8.63 -6.52 16.68
N ASP A 346 8.27 -5.55 15.82
CA ASP A 346 7.06 -5.60 14.99
C ASP A 346 7.43 -5.53 13.51
N ASN A 347 7.98 -6.61 12.97
CA ASN A 347 8.18 -6.75 11.54
C ASN A 347 6.84 -7.06 10.87
N TYR A 348 6.26 -6.08 10.20
CA TYR A 348 5.09 -6.28 9.36
C TYR A 348 5.54 -6.59 7.93
N TYR A 349 5.19 -7.77 7.49
CA TYR A 349 5.52 -8.28 6.16
C TYR A 349 4.30 -8.15 5.24
N GLU A 350 4.49 -7.63 4.05
CA GLU A 350 3.42 -7.41 3.06
C GLU A 350 3.38 -8.53 2.02
N ASN A 351 2.19 -8.95 1.59
CA ASN A 351 2.02 -9.80 0.41
C ASN A 351 2.41 -9.01 -0.85
N GLU A 352 2.78 -9.73 -1.91
CA GLU A 352 3.24 -9.12 -3.14
C GLU A 352 2.07 -8.62 -3.99
N GLY A 353 2.27 -7.46 -4.63
CA GLY A 353 1.34 -6.88 -5.61
C GLY A 353 1.62 -7.34 -7.03
N THR A 354 1.15 -6.56 -8.00
CA THR A 354 1.33 -6.80 -9.43
C THR A 354 2.35 -5.84 -10.02
N ILE A 355 3.35 -6.37 -10.72
CA ILE A 355 4.37 -5.59 -11.43
C ILE A 355 4.28 -5.90 -12.91
N ILE A 356 4.17 -4.85 -13.75
CA ILE A 356 4.09 -4.97 -15.20
C ILE A 356 5.18 -4.08 -15.83
N ILE A 357 6.03 -4.66 -16.65
CA ILE A 357 7.09 -3.95 -17.36
C ILE A 357 6.82 -4.04 -18.86
N ASN A 358 6.33 -2.95 -19.45
CA ASN A 358 6.07 -2.86 -20.89
C ASN A 358 7.28 -2.34 -21.67
N GLY A 359 8.24 -1.71 -20.97
CA GLY A 359 9.46 -1.17 -21.57
C GLY A 359 10.34 -0.48 -20.53
N GLY A 360 11.41 0.15 -21.00
CA GLY A 360 12.41 0.81 -20.15
C GLY A 360 13.64 -0.06 -19.91
N ASN A 361 14.73 0.59 -19.52
CA ASN A 361 15.95 -0.05 -19.07
C ASN A 361 15.95 -0.09 -17.54
N ILE A 362 15.55 -1.24 -17.00
CA ILE A 362 15.28 -1.44 -15.58
C ILE A 362 16.48 -2.14 -14.93
N HIS A 363 17.07 -1.50 -13.94
CA HIS A 363 18.16 -2.05 -13.16
C HIS A 363 17.73 -2.14 -11.69
N ALA A 364 17.63 -3.35 -11.16
CA ALA A 364 17.12 -3.59 -9.82
C ALA A 364 18.06 -4.46 -8.99
N ARG A 365 18.18 -4.14 -7.69
CA ARG A 365 18.90 -4.94 -6.71
C ARG A 365 18.15 -4.89 -5.38
N GLY A 366 17.79 -6.07 -4.87
CA GLY A 366 17.19 -6.21 -3.55
C GLY A 366 18.24 -6.29 -2.44
N GLN A 367 17.78 -6.28 -1.21
CA GLN A 367 18.61 -6.60 -0.05
C GLN A 367 18.67 -8.12 0.17
N GLN A 368 19.51 -8.51 1.13
CA GLN A 368 19.62 -9.91 1.55
C GLN A 368 18.23 -10.44 1.96
N GLY A 369 17.87 -11.62 1.47
CA GLY A 369 16.59 -12.24 1.73
C GLY A 369 15.42 -11.66 0.92
N SER A 370 15.68 -10.98 -0.20
CA SER A 370 14.63 -10.44 -1.07
C SER A 370 14.96 -10.65 -2.54
N SER A 371 13.93 -10.44 -3.39
CA SER A 371 14.11 -10.38 -4.83
C SER A 371 14.57 -8.98 -5.26
N ALA A 372 15.32 -8.89 -6.35
CA ALA A 372 15.56 -7.62 -7.00
C ALA A 372 14.25 -7.04 -7.54
N ILE A 373 13.41 -7.88 -8.18
CA ILE A 373 12.06 -7.56 -8.62
C ILE A 373 11.12 -8.65 -8.09
N GLY A 374 10.18 -8.29 -7.19
CA GLY A 374 9.22 -9.22 -6.59
C GLY A 374 9.20 -9.17 -5.06
N GLY A 375 9.10 -10.31 -4.42
CA GLY A 375 8.88 -10.40 -3.00
C GLY A 375 10.10 -10.43 -2.10
N SER A 376 9.86 -10.27 -0.82
CA SER A 376 10.87 -10.34 0.23
C SER A 376 10.75 -11.60 1.09
N TYR A 377 11.81 -11.94 1.80
CA TYR A 377 11.91 -13.09 2.69
C TYR A 377 11.06 -12.93 3.96
N GLN A 378 10.53 -14.03 4.46
CA GLN A 378 9.91 -14.12 5.78
C GLN A 378 10.95 -14.60 6.81
N ASP A 379 11.07 -13.93 7.97
CA ASP A 379 12.01 -14.30 9.03
C ASP A 379 11.77 -15.74 9.53
N ARG A 380 12.88 -16.44 9.79
CA ARG A 380 12.93 -17.84 10.26
C ARG A 380 12.45 -18.06 11.70
N ASN A 381 11.91 -17.07 12.39
CA ASN A 381 11.34 -17.26 13.73
C ASN A 381 9.97 -17.95 13.75
N VAL A 382 9.55 -18.54 12.63
CA VAL A 382 8.54 -19.58 12.65
C VAL A 382 9.24 -20.84 13.15
N SER A 383 8.81 -21.31 14.32
CA SER A 383 9.34 -22.44 15.09
C SER A 383 9.99 -23.53 14.25
N SER A 384 11.09 -24.10 14.77
CA SER A 384 11.86 -25.24 14.24
C SER A 384 11.03 -26.49 13.87
N ASP A 385 9.72 -26.44 13.99
CA ASP A 385 8.78 -27.52 13.75
C ASP A 385 8.06 -27.41 12.38
N GLY A 386 8.55 -26.54 11.52
CA GLY A 386 8.54 -26.70 10.05
C GLY A 386 7.24 -26.56 9.30
N ASP A 387 6.06 -26.70 9.85
CA ASP A 387 4.86 -26.82 9.03
C ASP A 387 3.59 -26.29 9.71
N THR A 388 3.49 -24.98 9.87
CA THR A 388 2.16 -24.36 9.90
C THR A 388 1.88 -23.68 8.54
N PRO A 389 1.10 -24.30 7.65
CA PRO A 389 0.80 -23.76 6.31
C PRO A 389 0.03 -22.45 6.30
N GLY A 390 -0.28 -21.90 7.45
CA GLY A 390 -1.20 -20.78 7.60
C GLY A 390 -0.60 -19.37 7.47
N ASN A 391 0.72 -19.21 7.49
CA ASN A 391 1.36 -17.87 7.54
C ASN A 391 2.34 -17.59 6.40
N LEU A 392 2.38 -18.42 5.35
CA LEU A 392 3.20 -18.14 4.18
C LEU A 392 2.53 -17.04 3.36
N ARG A 393 3.34 -16.04 2.95
CA ARG A 393 2.87 -14.95 2.10
C ARG A 393 2.37 -15.45 0.78
N GLN A 394 1.48 -14.66 0.17
CA GLN A 394 1.07 -14.87 -1.21
C GLN A 394 2.06 -14.16 -2.13
N GLY A 395 2.58 -14.89 -3.10
CA GLY A 395 3.36 -14.37 -4.18
C GLY A 395 2.50 -13.54 -5.13
N GLY A 396 3.07 -12.46 -5.64
CA GLY A 396 2.43 -11.57 -6.60
C GLY A 396 2.50 -12.04 -8.03
N SER A 397 2.23 -11.12 -8.93
CA SER A 397 2.31 -11.35 -10.38
C SER A 397 3.32 -10.39 -11.01
N ILE A 398 4.27 -10.93 -11.77
CA ILE A 398 5.23 -10.16 -12.54
C ILE A 398 5.04 -10.47 -14.00
N THR A 399 4.82 -9.44 -14.83
CA THR A 399 4.70 -9.58 -16.28
C THR A 399 5.69 -8.66 -16.96
N ILE A 400 6.54 -9.21 -17.82
CA ILE A 400 7.50 -8.45 -18.63
C ILE A 400 7.12 -8.61 -20.09
N ASN A 401 6.65 -7.52 -20.71
CA ASN A 401 6.26 -7.49 -22.11
C ASN A 401 7.39 -7.00 -23.03
N GLY A 402 8.32 -6.21 -22.48
CA GLY A 402 9.43 -5.64 -23.25
C GLY A 402 10.46 -4.94 -22.37
N GLY A 403 11.38 -4.21 -23.01
CA GLY A 403 12.44 -3.49 -22.36
C GLY A 403 13.69 -4.33 -22.08
N ILE A 404 14.59 -3.75 -21.30
CA ILE A 404 15.82 -4.39 -20.79
C ILE A 404 15.67 -4.47 -19.27
N VAL A 405 15.70 -5.66 -18.71
CA VAL A 405 15.55 -5.89 -17.28
C VAL A 405 16.80 -6.60 -16.76
N CYS A 406 17.57 -5.90 -15.94
CA CYS A 406 18.78 -6.41 -15.31
C CYS A 406 18.60 -6.51 -13.80
N THR A 407 18.91 -7.66 -13.23
CA THR A 407 19.05 -7.79 -11.77
C THR A 407 20.49 -8.04 -11.40
N GLU A 408 20.94 -7.43 -10.30
CA GLU A 408 22.32 -7.58 -9.84
C GLU A 408 22.44 -8.61 -8.72
N LEU A 409 23.48 -9.43 -8.84
CA LEU A 409 23.95 -10.30 -7.77
C LEU A 409 24.51 -9.46 -6.61
N ARG A 410 24.08 -9.76 -5.39
CA ARG A 410 24.73 -9.22 -4.21
C ARG A 410 25.93 -10.07 -3.81
N THR A 411 27.12 -9.48 -3.78
CA THR A 411 28.40 -10.17 -3.52
C THR A 411 28.94 -9.99 -2.10
N SER A 412 28.34 -9.16 -1.24
CA SER A 412 28.90 -8.85 0.07
C SER A 412 28.77 -10.01 1.05
N GLY A 413 29.93 -10.49 1.49
CA GLY A 413 30.09 -11.61 2.40
C GLY A 413 29.64 -11.32 3.83
N GLY A 414 28.93 -12.25 4.38
CA GLY A 414 28.58 -12.40 5.79
C GLY A 414 27.93 -13.77 5.94
N ALA A 415 27.94 -14.34 7.13
CA ALA A 415 27.42 -15.69 7.41
C ALA A 415 25.96 -15.96 6.99
N HIS A 416 25.29 -14.96 6.44
CA HIS A 416 23.92 -14.99 5.95
C HIS A 416 23.75 -14.39 4.55
N ALA A 417 24.80 -14.32 3.74
CA ALA A 417 24.78 -13.71 2.39
C ALA A 417 23.90 -14.42 1.36
N ALA A 418 23.01 -15.26 1.81
CA ALA A 418 22.64 -16.45 1.10
C ALA A 418 21.38 -16.38 0.27
N ASP A 419 20.41 -15.51 0.45
CA ASP A 419 19.08 -15.72 -0.08
C ASP A 419 18.57 -14.55 -0.95
N SER A 420 19.32 -14.08 -1.95
CA SER A 420 18.81 -13.11 -2.91
C SER A 420 18.28 -13.81 -4.17
N PHE A 421 17.12 -13.35 -4.64
CA PHE A 421 16.50 -13.79 -5.87
C PHE A 421 16.56 -12.66 -6.91
N GLY A 422 16.61 -13.01 -8.18
CA GLY A 422 16.60 -12.02 -9.25
C GLY A 422 15.18 -11.49 -9.48
N ILE A 423 14.35 -12.25 -10.18
CA ILE A 423 12.98 -11.90 -10.53
C ILE A 423 12.04 -12.93 -9.92
N GLY A 424 11.02 -12.47 -9.21
CA GLY A 424 9.94 -13.32 -8.72
C GLY A 424 9.78 -13.35 -7.23
N THR A 425 8.94 -14.29 -6.78
CA THR A 425 8.64 -14.49 -5.38
C THR A 425 9.79 -15.20 -4.68
N CYS A 426 10.21 -14.65 -3.55
CA CYS A 426 11.09 -15.31 -2.61
C CYS A 426 10.31 -16.45 -1.90
N TYR A 427 10.44 -16.79 -0.70
CA TYR A 427 9.82 -17.91 0.01
C TYR A 427 8.28 -17.94 0.15
N GLY A 428 7.51 -17.17 -0.64
CA GLY A 428 6.05 -17.15 -0.59
C GLY A 428 5.37 -18.35 -1.26
N ASN A 429 4.06 -18.50 -1.05
CA ASN A 429 3.22 -19.45 -1.75
C ASN A 429 2.70 -18.86 -3.06
N GLY A 430 2.67 -19.63 -4.11
CA GLY A 430 2.17 -19.20 -5.41
C GLY A 430 3.06 -18.15 -6.05
N GLY A 431 2.43 -17.20 -6.72
CA GLY A 431 3.08 -16.20 -7.53
C GLY A 431 3.25 -16.63 -8.98
N SER A 432 3.41 -15.63 -9.84
CA SER A 432 3.60 -15.89 -11.27
C SER A 432 4.63 -14.95 -11.87
N VAL A 433 5.47 -15.49 -12.75
CA VAL A 433 6.37 -14.71 -13.60
C VAL A 433 6.06 -15.03 -15.05
N THR A 434 5.68 -14.01 -15.83
CA THR A 434 5.39 -14.15 -17.25
C THR A 434 6.31 -13.23 -18.05
N ILE A 435 7.07 -13.78 -18.97
CA ILE A 435 7.95 -13.05 -19.89
C ILE A 435 7.43 -13.23 -21.31
N ASN A 436 6.91 -12.14 -21.87
CA ASN A 436 6.39 -12.11 -23.22
C ASN A 436 7.43 -11.61 -24.24
N GLY A 437 8.40 -10.81 -23.78
CA GLY A 437 9.42 -10.22 -24.63
C GLY A 437 10.51 -9.50 -23.85
N GLY A 438 11.35 -8.75 -24.56
CA GLY A 438 12.44 -7.98 -23.97
C GLY A 438 13.76 -8.74 -23.83
N THR A 439 14.75 -8.07 -23.24
CA THR A 439 16.06 -8.63 -22.87
C THR A 439 16.16 -8.71 -21.37
N ILE A 440 16.21 -9.91 -20.83
CA ILE A 440 16.22 -10.18 -19.40
C ILE A 440 17.58 -10.76 -19.02
N ILE A 441 18.25 -10.10 -18.08
CA ILE A 441 19.51 -10.56 -17.49
C ILE A 441 19.28 -10.68 -15.99
N ALA A 442 18.95 -11.89 -15.54
CA ALA A 442 18.66 -12.16 -14.16
C ALA A 442 19.82 -12.88 -13.49
N GLU A 443 20.43 -12.23 -12.50
CA GLU A 443 21.49 -12.79 -11.66
C GLU A 443 21.05 -12.81 -10.20
N ALA A 444 21.36 -13.89 -9.49
CA ALA A 444 21.03 -14.04 -8.08
C ALA A 444 21.96 -15.00 -7.36
N SER A 445 22.13 -14.85 -6.05
CA SER A 445 22.84 -15.84 -5.24
C SER A 445 22.03 -17.10 -4.99
N SER A 446 20.71 -17.03 -5.12
CA SER A 446 19.78 -18.15 -5.13
C SER A 446 19.21 -18.32 -6.55
N SER A 447 17.90 -18.43 -6.74
CA SER A 447 17.32 -18.60 -8.07
C SER A 447 17.20 -17.27 -8.83
N ALA A 448 17.67 -17.23 -10.09
CA ALA A 448 17.62 -16.01 -10.89
C ALA A 448 16.19 -15.64 -11.28
N ILE A 449 15.37 -16.61 -11.68
CA ILE A 449 13.93 -16.42 -11.90
C ILE A 449 13.18 -17.45 -11.08
N SER A 450 12.30 -17.00 -10.17
CA SER A 450 11.56 -17.85 -9.24
C SER A 450 10.09 -17.42 -9.11
N SER A 451 9.19 -18.35 -8.84
CA SER A 451 7.78 -18.06 -8.59
C SER A 451 7.29 -18.46 -7.18
N GLY A 452 8.21 -18.73 -6.26
CA GLY A 452 7.85 -19.23 -4.94
C GLY A 452 7.40 -20.71 -4.98
N ARG A 453 6.70 -21.12 -3.92
CA ARG A 453 6.23 -22.52 -3.80
C ARG A 453 4.92 -22.72 -4.57
N GLY A 454 4.88 -23.70 -5.45
CA GLY A 454 3.68 -24.03 -6.22
C GLY A 454 3.29 -22.98 -7.25
N GLY A 455 4.12 -21.98 -7.50
CA GLY A 455 3.84 -20.92 -8.46
C GLY A 455 4.13 -21.31 -9.90
N SER A 456 4.05 -20.33 -10.81
CA SER A 456 4.22 -20.57 -12.25
C SER A 456 5.22 -19.61 -12.89
N ILE A 457 6.03 -20.12 -13.81
CA ILE A 457 6.91 -19.34 -14.69
C ILE A 457 6.54 -19.64 -16.12
N THR A 458 6.23 -18.59 -16.90
CA THR A 458 5.89 -18.71 -18.32
C THR A 458 6.77 -17.80 -19.15
N ILE A 459 7.46 -18.35 -20.13
CA ILE A 459 8.29 -17.61 -21.09
C ILE A 459 7.69 -17.81 -22.48
N ASN A 460 7.08 -16.76 -23.02
CA ASN A 460 6.47 -16.76 -24.35
C ASN A 460 7.44 -16.25 -25.42
N GLY A 461 8.44 -15.46 -25.05
CA GLY A 461 9.38 -14.87 -25.97
C GLY A 461 10.52 -14.11 -25.27
N GLY A 462 11.27 -13.31 -26.03
CA GLY A 462 12.38 -12.50 -25.54
C GLY A 462 13.73 -13.23 -25.49
N ASN A 463 14.74 -12.50 -25.02
CA ASN A 463 16.10 -12.99 -24.76
C ASN A 463 16.30 -13.06 -23.24
N VAL A 464 16.28 -14.25 -22.69
CA VAL A 464 16.36 -14.48 -21.25
C VAL A 464 17.70 -15.13 -20.90
N THR A 465 18.50 -14.45 -20.11
CA THR A 465 19.70 -15.00 -19.48
C THR A 465 19.48 -15.03 -17.98
N ALA A 466 19.48 -16.22 -17.41
CA ALA A 466 19.19 -16.44 -16.00
C ALA A 466 20.35 -17.24 -15.35
N HIS A 467 21.02 -16.61 -14.38
CA HIS A 467 22.16 -17.22 -13.69
C HIS A 467 21.90 -17.31 -12.19
N GLY A 468 21.67 -18.54 -11.72
CA GLY A 468 21.53 -18.86 -10.30
C GLY A 468 22.90 -19.14 -9.67
N GLY A 469 23.14 -18.58 -8.50
CA GLY A 469 24.41 -18.71 -7.81
C GLY A 469 24.49 -19.87 -6.82
N ILE A 470 25.54 -19.84 -6.03
CA ILE A 470 25.74 -20.75 -4.89
C ILE A 470 25.37 -20.01 -3.62
N ASN A 471 24.32 -20.45 -2.98
CA ASN A 471 24.04 -20.05 -1.63
C ASN A 471 24.97 -20.83 -0.68
N ARG A 472 26.04 -20.20 -0.19
CA ARG A 472 26.97 -20.81 0.76
C ARG A 472 26.68 -20.30 2.17
N TYR A 473 26.06 -21.13 2.98
CA TYR A 473 26.24 -21.03 4.43
C TYR A 473 27.62 -21.57 4.77
N GLU A 474 28.62 -20.72 4.93
CA GLU A 474 30.00 -21.13 5.18
C GLU A 474 30.16 -22.10 6.36
N ASN A 475 29.27 -22.02 7.35
CA ASN A 475 29.30 -22.84 8.56
C ASN A 475 28.20 -23.91 8.65
N GLN A 476 27.26 -23.97 7.70
CA GLN A 476 26.14 -24.92 7.74
C GLN A 476 25.72 -25.33 6.31
N PRO A 477 26.54 -26.08 5.58
CA PRO A 477 26.26 -26.48 4.20
C PRO A 477 24.97 -27.29 4.02
N GLN A 478 24.47 -27.89 5.09
CA GLN A 478 23.19 -28.64 5.08
C GLN A 478 21.95 -27.75 4.89
N TYR A 479 22.07 -26.46 5.06
CA TYR A 479 20.97 -25.48 4.84
C TYR A 479 21.12 -24.68 3.55
N ALA A 480 22.10 -25.03 2.72
CA ALA A 480 22.28 -24.37 1.42
C ALA A 480 21.04 -24.56 0.54
N ILE A 481 20.45 -23.47 0.09
CA ILE A 481 19.36 -23.50 -0.89
C ILE A 481 20.00 -23.55 -2.26
N PRO A 482 19.69 -24.58 -3.07
CA PRO A 482 20.22 -24.67 -4.42
C PRO A 482 19.69 -23.51 -5.25
N GLY A 483 20.56 -22.73 -5.87
CA GLY A 483 20.18 -21.72 -6.82
C GLY A 483 19.84 -22.33 -8.18
N ASN A 484 18.66 -22.03 -8.71
CA ASN A 484 18.30 -22.40 -10.07
C ASN A 484 18.54 -21.23 -11.03
N GLY A 485 18.84 -21.51 -12.29
CA GLY A 485 18.71 -20.48 -13.32
C GLY A 485 17.27 -20.01 -13.39
N ILE A 486 16.36 -20.93 -13.73
CA ILE A 486 14.91 -20.68 -13.81
C ILE A 486 14.17 -21.79 -13.05
N GLY A 487 13.42 -21.44 -12.02
CA GLY A 487 12.61 -22.43 -11.35
C GLY A 487 11.96 -21.97 -10.06
N PRO A 488 10.75 -22.46 -9.75
CA PRO A 488 10.13 -22.23 -8.48
C PRO A 488 10.97 -22.84 -7.35
N LEU A 489 10.75 -22.33 -6.14
CA LEU A 489 11.46 -22.82 -4.98
C LEU A 489 11.09 -24.27 -4.67
N GLU A 490 9.81 -24.62 -4.81
CA GLU A 490 9.28 -25.94 -4.53
C GLU A 490 7.98 -26.18 -5.30
N GLY A 491 7.91 -27.26 -6.09
CA GLY A 491 6.74 -27.58 -6.93
C GLY A 491 6.36 -26.52 -7.94
N GLY A 492 5.19 -26.65 -8.54
CA GLY A 492 4.66 -25.65 -9.48
C GLY A 492 4.97 -25.95 -10.95
N SER A 493 5.03 -24.91 -11.79
CA SER A 493 5.16 -25.12 -13.23
C SER A 493 6.14 -24.15 -13.91
N ILE A 494 6.83 -24.66 -14.94
CA ILE A 494 7.61 -23.87 -15.89
C ILE A 494 7.10 -24.19 -17.29
N THR A 495 6.72 -23.16 -18.04
CA THR A 495 6.29 -23.30 -19.44
C THR A 495 7.12 -22.37 -20.31
N ILE A 496 7.80 -22.93 -21.32
CA ILE A 496 8.56 -22.16 -22.30
C ILE A 496 7.90 -22.38 -23.66
N ASN A 497 7.31 -21.33 -24.22
CA ASN A 497 6.63 -21.36 -25.50
C ASN A 497 7.50 -20.83 -26.65
N GLY A 498 8.54 -20.05 -26.32
CA GLY A 498 9.42 -19.45 -27.33
C GLY A 498 10.54 -18.63 -26.73
N GLY A 499 11.22 -17.86 -27.58
CA GLY A 499 12.34 -17.00 -27.18
C GLY A 499 13.71 -17.70 -27.21
N THR A 500 14.73 -16.95 -26.81
CA THR A 500 16.09 -17.48 -26.56
C THR A 500 16.31 -17.49 -25.05
N VAL A 501 16.48 -18.66 -24.47
CA VAL A 501 16.61 -18.85 -23.03
C VAL A 501 17.95 -19.49 -22.72
N LYS A 502 18.80 -18.75 -21.98
CA LYS A 502 20.05 -19.25 -21.41
C LYS A 502 19.90 -19.33 -19.90
N ALA A 503 19.87 -20.53 -19.37
CA ALA A 503 19.70 -20.76 -17.94
C ALA A 503 20.85 -21.57 -17.36
N SER A 504 21.48 -21.05 -16.34
CA SER A 504 22.66 -21.69 -15.73
C SER A 504 22.65 -21.58 -14.20
N THR A 505 23.38 -22.48 -13.55
CA THR A 505 23.61 -22.42 -12.11
C THR A 505 25.02 -22.85 -11.76
N GLU A 506 25.62 -22.18 -10.78
CA GLU A 506 26.88 -22.61 -10.17
C GLU A 506 26.66 -23.53 -8.96
N GLY A 507 25.45 -23.56 -8.41
CA GLY A 507 25.06 -24.31 -7.22
C GLY A 507 24.60 -25.74 -7.51
N ASP A 508 24.01 -26.36 -6.49
CA ASP A 508 23.39 -27.69 -6.58
C ASP A 508 21.98 -27.66 -7.16
N GLY A 509 21.59 -26.58 -7.85
CA GLY A 509 20.31 -26.41 -8.53
C GLY A 509 20.32 -26.94 -9.97
N PHE A 510 19.30 -26.56 -10.71
CA PHE A 510 19.12 -26.85 -12.12
C PHE A 510 19.29 -25.58 -12.95
N GLY A 511 19.71 -25.69 -14.19
CA GLY A 511 19.59 -24.59 -15.13
C GLY A 511 18.11 -24.22 -15.28
N ILE A 512 17.24 -25.20 -15.54
CA ILE A 512 15.78 -25.06 -15.54
C ILE A 512 15.18 -26.17 -14.67
N GLY A 513 14.54 -25.79 -13.55
CA GLY A 513 13.96 -26.81 -12.69
C GLY A 513 13.79 -26.40 -11.24
N GLY A 514 13.30 -27.33 -10.41
CA GLY A 514 13.07 -27.15 -8.98
C GLY A 514 14.07 -27.90 -8.13
N ALA A 515 14.73 -27.23 -7.22
CA ALA A 515 15.70 -27.83 -6.33
C ALA A 515 15.31 -27.69 -4.84
N GLY A 516 14.01 -27.71 -4.56
CA GLY A 516 13.45 -27.45 -3.23
C GLY A 516 14.01 -28.30 -2.11
N VAL A 517 14.10 -27.72 -0.92
CA VAL A 517 14.70 -28.32 0.29
C VAL A 517 13.79 -29.43 0.87
N HIS A 518 12.49 -29.39 0.63
CA HIS A 518 11.51 -30.29 1.26
C HIS A 518 10.89 -31.35 0.33
N HIS A 519 11.16 -31.33 -0.98
CA HIS A 519 10.81 -32.39 -1.94
C HIS A 519 9.36 -32.94 -1.91
N THR A 520 8.38 -32.11 -1.54
CA THR A 520 7.02 -32.60 -1.26
C THR A 520 5.99 -32.26 -2.34
N ALA A 521 6.29 -31.36 -3.28
CA ALA A 521 5.35 -30.90 -4.29
C ALA A 521 5.75 -31.33 -5.72
N GLU A 522 4.76 -31.62 -6.56
CA GLU A 522 4.96 -31.98 -7.95
C GLU A 522 5.38 -30.76 -8.78
N MET A 523 6.28 -30.98 -9.72
CA MET A 523 6.74 -29.97 -10.66
C MET A 523 6.47 -30.38 -12.09
N HIS A 524 6.01 -29.42 -12.89
CA HIS A 524 5.74 -29.63 -14.31
C HIS A 524 6.57 -28.67 -15.17
N ILE A 525 7.44 -29.23 -16.00
CA ILE A 525 8.24 -28.47 -16.98
C ILE A 525 7.71 -28.80 -18.37
N THR A 526 7.30 -27.76 -19.11
CA THR A 526 6.81 -27.89 -20.48
C THR A 526 7.60 -26.97 -21.39
N ILE A 527 8.21 -27.49 -22.42
CA ILE A 527 8.95 -26.73 -23.44
C ILE A 527 8.26 -26.99 -24.78
N ASN A 528 7.54 -25.98 -25.26
CA ASN A 528 6.80 -26.04 -26.53
C ASN A 528 7.59 -25.44 -27.71
N GLY A 529 8.69 -24.72 -27.42
CA GLY A 529 9.52 -24.09 -28.46
C GLY A 529 10.60 -23.20 -27.89
N GLY A 530 11.33 -22.52 -28.76
CA GLY A 530 12.41 -21.60 -28.41
C GLY A 530 13.81 -22.21 -28.61
N ASN A 531 14.81 -21.36 -28.47
CA ASN A 531 16.22 -21.77 -28.46
C ASN A 531 16.70 -21.83 -27.00
N ILE A 532 16.83 -23.04 -26.46
CA ILE A 532 17.11 -23.26 -25.05
C ILE A 532 18.54 -23.76 -24.87
N GLU A 533 19.34 -22.99 -24.15
CA GLU A 533 20.66 -23.37 -23.68
C GLU A 533 20.63 -23.43 -22.16
N THR A 534 20.91 -24.58 -21.60
CA THR A 534 20.89 -24.74 -20.15
C THR A 534 22.06 -25.57 -19.64
N THR A 535 22.64 -25.12 -18.54
CA THR A 535 23.77 -25.79 -17.90
C THR A 535 23.54 -25.90 -16.39
N ALA A 536 23.99 -26.99 -15.80
CA ALA A 536 24.01 -27.19 -14.38
C ALA A 536 25.38 -27.66 -13.91
N ASN A 537 25.70 -27.49 -12.63
CA ASN A 537 26.97 -27.92 -12.07
C ASN A 537 26.99 -29.46 -11.92
N ARG A 538 28.17 -29.99 -11.75
CA ARG A 538 28.70 -31.37 -11.81
C ARG A 538 27.78 -32.56 -11.48
N ASN A 539 26.71 -32.42 -10.72
CA ASN A 539 25.91 -33.55 -10.25
C ASN A 539 24.39 -33.47 -10.60
N ASN A 540 23.96 -32.44 -11.32
CA ASN A 540 22.57 -32.25 -11.63
C ASN A 540 22.31 -32.24 -13.14
N ALA A 541 21.12 -32.66 -13.53
CA ALA A 541 20.66 -32.47 -14.90
C ALA A 541 20.49 -30.97 -15.22
N ALA A 542 20.73 -30.58 -16.46
CA ALA A 542 20.50 -29.22 -16.87
C ALA A 542 19.02 -28.81 -16.76
N ILE A 543 18.11 -29.76 -17.00
CA ILE A 543 16.65 -29.63 -16.81
C ILE A 543 16.18 -30.76 -15.90
N GLY A 544 15.44 -30.44 -14.84
CA GLY A 544 14.94 -31.47 -13.95
C GLY A 544 14.37 -30.97 -12.62
N ASP A 545 14.09 -31.93 -11.75
CA ASP A 545 13.59 -31.69 -10.42
C ASP A 545 14.14 -32.73 -9.44
N LYS A 546 14.46 -32.31 -8.23
CA LYS A 546 14.92 -33.19 -7.14
C LYS A 546 13.76 -33.73 -6.29
N SER A 547 12.50 -33.37 -6.58
CA SER A 547 11.37 -33.86 -5.81
C SER A 547 11.26 -35.38 -5.86
N LYS A 548 10.85 -35.99 -4.75
CA LYS A 548 10.52 -37.43 -4.70
C LYS A 548 9.12 -37.74 -5.26
N GLN A 549 8.41 -36.72 -5.72
CA GLN A 549 7.07 -36.81 -6.31
C GLN A 549 7.15 -37.01 -7.83
N LYS A 550 6.01 -37.32 -8.44
CA LYS A 550 5.89 -37.52 -9.90
C LYS A 550 6.01 -36.19 -10.64
N SER A 551 7.22 -35.72 -10.83
CA SER A 551 7.46 -34.56 -11.70
C SER A 551 7.49 -34.95 -13.17
N SER A 552 7.10 -34.05 -14.06
CA SER A 552 7.08 -34.27 -15.50
C SER A 552 7.92 -33.25 -16.27
N VAL A 553 8.64 -33.71 -17.27
CA VAL A 553 9.32 -32.88 -18.26
C VAL A 553 8.75 -33.25 -19.63
N THR A 554 8.11 -32.31 -20.30
CA THR A 554 7.54 -32.47 -21.65
C THR A 554 8.26 -31.53 -22.60
N ILE A 555 8.79 -32.06 -23.68
CA ILE A 555 9.43 -31.28 -24.76
C ILE A 555 8.72 -31.67 -26.05
N THR A 556 8.12 -30.68 -26.72
CA THR A 556 7.37 -30.87 -27.97
C THR A 556 8.04 -30.18 -29.14
#